data_a112694afde6938ec500b5021a350198
#
_entry.id   a112694afde6938ec500b5021a350198
#
_cell.length_a   1.000
_cell.length_b   1.000
_cell.length_c   1.000
_cell.angle_alpha   90.00
_cell.angle_beta   90.00
_cell.angle_gamma   90.00
#
_symmetry.space_group_name_H-M   'P 1'
#
loop_
_entity.id
_entity.type
_entity.pdbx_description
1 polymer ?
#
loop_
_entity_poly.entity_id
_entity_poly.type
_entity_poly.pdbx_seq_one_letter_code
_entity_poly.pdbx_strand_id
1 'polypeptide(L)'
;MSETPSSSETRPSSAVVLAAGEGIRLRPLTANRPKPMLPAGTRPILEHVLNALIDAGVDDIHLVVGYQANRVRSYFGSTYRDVSITYHTQANQLGSGHALLQARDGPEGPFLLVNGDQIIDHRIVEAVSGAHSDAATLAVVEGPEAVDYGAVHLKGNTITELIEQPASGEFRLFNAGVYAFSQRIFDVLETLSVERGELPLTDAIQSLIDEDDHTVNGVRTDHFWMDATHPWDLLSLSRELLTRGWVDAPTVDTDIYVAESAHIHPDATLVGPVVVDSDVVIEAGAVVGPYAAIGSSATIGSGTVLSDVVIDTDTAIGPNTTAIELVAGQGCELGAALTVGGGPADVVLDEEVYSDVDLGGVIADRVDVGGGATLEPGALIGPGSTIASGVVVRGHIDAGSEVVR
;
A
#
# COMPACT_ATOMS: atom_id res chain seq x y z
N MET A 1 15.34 -50.50 18.33
CA MET A 1 15.09 -49.11 18.68
C MET A 1 15.27 -48.35 17.39
N SER A 2 14.19 -48.10 16.67
CA SER A 2 14.18 -47.30 15.45
C SER A 2 13.88 -45.86 15.89
N GLU A 3 14.87 -45.00 15.76
CA GLU A 3 14.68 -43.56 15.90
C GLU A 3 13.87 -43.11 14.69
N THR A 4 12.65 -42.71 14.94
CA THR A 4 11.84 -41.91 14.00
C THR A 4 12.54 -40.56 13.89
N PRO A 5 12.89 -40.06 12.70
CA PRO A 5 13.33 -38.69 12.56
C PRO A 5 12.14 -37.77 12.90
N SER A 6 12.28 -36.96 13.94
CA SER A 6 11.38 -35.86 14.18
C SER A 6 11.59 -34.84 13.05
N SER A 7 10.68 -34.80 12.09
CA SER A 7 10.55 -33.68 11.16
C SER A 7 10.05 -32.48 11.97
N SER A 8 10.97 -31.77 12.62
CA SER A 8 10.75 -30.36 12.91
C SER A 8 10.87 -29.62 11.58
N GLU A 9 9.77 -29.56 10.82
CA GLU A 9 9.66 -28.62 9.72
C GLU A 9 9.96 -27.25 10.32
N THR A 10 11.09 -26.67 9.90
CA THR A 10 11.54 -25.38 10.42
C THR A 10 10.57 -24.32 9.87
N ARG A 11 9.88 -23.67 10.80
CA ARG A 11 9.01 -22.54 10.49
C ARG A 11 9.82 -21.49 9.70
N PRO A 12 9.31 -20.95 8.59
CA PRO A 12 9.99 -19.91 7.84
C PRO A 12 10.33 -18.70 8.73
N SER A 13 11.61 -18.29 8.79
CA SER A 13 12.06 -17.08 9.47
C SER A 13 12.59 -16.02 8.49
N SER A 14 12.79 -16.35 7.23
CA SER A 14 13.13 -15.41 6.17
C SER A 14 11.92 -15.07 5.30
N ALA A 15 11.90 -13.86 4.75
CA ALA A 15 10.83 -13.41 3.87
C ALA A 15 11.36 -12.74 2.61
N VAL A 16 10.71 -13.01 1.48
CA VAL A 16 10.84 -12.24 0.23
C VAL A 16 9.66 -11.27 0.14
N VAL A 17 9.91 -9.99 -0.13
CA VAL A 17 8.86 -8.98 -0.32
C VAL A 17 8.94 -8.43 -1.74
N LEU A 18 7.83 -8.51 -2.47
CA LEU A 18 7.75 -8.03 -3.85
C LEU A 18 7.36 -6.55 -3.87
N ALA A 19 8.31 -5.67 -4.16
CA ALA A 19 8.13 -4.22 -4.18
C ALA A 19 8.65 -3.58 -5.49
N ALA A 20 8.62 -4.32 -6.60
CA ALA A 20 9.20 -3.88 -7.88
C ALA A 20 8.20 -3.19 -8.82
N GLY A 21 6.88 -3.29 -8.58
CA GLY A 21 5.83 -2.81 -9.45
C GLY A 21 5.73 -1.27 -9.56
N GLU A 22 5.32 -0.76 -10.73
CA GLU A 22 5.12 0.68 -10.96
C GLU A 22 3.86 1.23 -10.27
N GLY A 23 2.81 0.42 -10.15
CA GLY A 23 1.51 0.87 -9.64
C GLY A 23 0.80 1.83 -10.60
N ILE A 24 0.68 1.48 -11.87
CA ILE A 24 0.11 2.35 -12.91
C ILE A 24 -1.28 2.85 -12.54
N ARG A 25 -2.15 1.98 -12.01
CA ARG A 25 -3.52 2.32 -11.57
C ARG A 25 -3.59 3.35 -10.43
N LEU A 26 -2.47 3.63 -9.75
CA LEU A 26 -2.34 4.65 -8.71
C LEU A 26 -1.80 6.00 -9.24
N ARG A 27 -1.64 6.14 -10.55
CA ARG A 27 -1.34 7.45 -11.13
C ARG A 27 -2.46 8.45 -10.80
N PRO A 28 -2.12 9.72 -10.57
CA PRO A 28 -0.82 10.37 -10.82
C PRO A 28 0.20 10.23 -9.69
N LEU A 29 -0.14 9.62 -8.53
CA LEU A 29 0.74 9.54 -7.34
C LEU A 29 2.02 8.72 -7.59
N THR A 30 1.94 7.68 -8.42
CA THR A 30 3.07 6.78 -8.71
C THR A 30 3.97 7.24 -9.85
N ALA A 31 3.73 8.39 -10.43
CA ALA A 31 4.57 8.90 -11.54
C ALA A 31 6.05 9.11 -11.12
N ASN A 32 6.31 9.45 -9.85
CA ASN A 32 7.64 9.75 -9.32
C ASN A 32 8.08 8.83 -8.18
N ARG A 33 7.26 7.87 -7.76
CA ARG A 33 7.58 6.91 -6.70
C ARG A 33 6.84 5.59 -6.92
N PRO A 34 7.40 4.45 -6.45
CA PRO A 34 6.73 3.18 -6.60
C PRO A 34 5.54 3.08 -5.62
N LYS A 35 4.51 2.28 -5.98
CA LYS A 35 3.32 2.02 -5.16
C LYS A 35 3.65 1.73 -3.68
N PRO A 36 4.62 0.85 -3.34
CA PRO A 36 4.96 0.55 -1.95
C PRO A 36 5.41 1.75 -1.11
N MET A 37 5.79 2.85 -1.76
CA MET A 37 6.22 4.09 -1.09
C MET A 37 5.12 5.15 -0.99
N LEU A 38 3.88 4.84 -1.39
CA LEU A 38 2.75 5.72 -1.14
C LEU A 38 2.36 5.69 0.34
N PRO A 39 1.88 6.82 0.90
CA PRO A 39 1.50 6.89 2.30
C PRO A 39 0.21 6.11 2.59
N ALA A 40 0.23 5.33 3.64
CA ALA A 40 -0.95 4.80 4.32
C ALA A 40 -0.89 5.29 5.77
N GLY A 41 -1.82 6.14 6.18
CA GLY A 41 -1.59 7.01 7.32
C GLY A 41 -0.44 7.98 7.03
N THR A 42 0.60 7.99 7.88
CA THR A 42 1.79 8.81 7.71
C THR A 42 3.05 8.02 7.31
N ARG A 43 2.92 6.71 7.05
CA ARG A 43 4.03 5.81 6.72
C ARG A 43 3.84 5.19 5.33
N PRO A 44 4.92 4.81 4.63
CA PRO A 44 4.81 4.05 3.39
C PRO A 44 4.08 2.72 3.58
N ILE A 45 3.29 2.28 2.60
CA ILE A 45 2.63 0.97 2.62
C ILE A 45 3.64 -0.16 2.92
N LEU A 46 4.82 -0.12 2.31
CA LEU A 46 5.86 -1.12 2.53
C LEU A 46 6.34 -1.19 3.98
N GLU A 47 6.33 -0.08 4.72
CA GLU A 47 6.72 -0.07 6.13
C GLU A 47 5.75 -0.89 6.97
N HIS A 48 4.45 -0.82 6.68
CA HIS A 48 3.45 -1.67 7.35
C HIS A 48 3.68 -3.16 7.06
N VAL A 49 4.03 -3.51 5.80
CA VAL A 49 4.38 -4.90 5.43
C VAL A 49 5.59 -5.39 6.23
N LEU A 50 6.68 -4.59 6.26
CA LEU A 50 7.89 -4.96 6.99
C LEU A 50 7.62 -5.09 8.50
N ASN A 51 6.82 -4.19 9.07
CA ASN A 51 6.41 -4.27 10.47
C ASN A 51 5.63 -5.57 10.76
N ALA A 52 4.65 -5.93 9.92
CA ALA A 52 3.88 -7.15 10.08
C ALA A 52 4.76 -8.42 10.00
N LEU A 53 5.76 -8.44 9.12
CA LEU A 53 6.73 -9.54 9.00
C LEU A 53 7.59 -9.65 10.26
N ILE A 54 8.15 -8.54 10.72
CA ILE A 54 9.02 -8.50 11.92
C ILE A 54 8.23 -8.88 13.17
N ASP A 55 6.99 -8.37 13.31
CA ASP A 55 6.11 -8.69 14.45
C ASP A 55 5.67 -10.16 14.43
N ALA A 56 5.65 -10.83 13.25
CA ALA A 56 5.44 -12.27 13.11
C ALA A 56 6.70 -13.11 13.34
N GLY A 57 7.85 -12.47 13.63
CA GLY A 57 9.11 -13.14 13.98
C GLY A 57 10.04 -13.41 12.78
N VAL A 58 9.88 -12.70 11.66
CA VAL A 58 10.85 -12.72 10.55
C VAL A 58 12.12 -11.97 10.96
N ASP A 59 13.28 -12.56 10.73
CA ASP A 59 14.60 -12.05 11.10
C ASP A 59 15.55 -11.79 9.91
N ASP A 60 15.12 -12.13 8.69
CA ASP A 60 15.86 -11.86 7.45
C ASP A 60 14.90 -11.52 6.30
N ILE A 61 15.12 -10.38 5.65
CA ILE A 61 14.22 -9.85 4.62
C ILE A 61 14.96 -9.66 3.31
N HIS A 62 14.42 -10.28 2.25
CA HIS A 62 14.86 -10.12 0.87
C HIS A 62 13.86 -9.23 0.12
N LEU A 63 14.24 -7.99 -0.18
CA LEU A 63 13.35 -7.01 -0.79
C LEU A 63 13.60 -6.91 -2.29
N VAL A 64 12.64 -7.35 -3.11
CA VAL A 64 12.72 -7.24 -4.57
C VAL A 64 12.21 -5.87 -5.00
N VAL A 65 13.10 -5.05 -5.55
CA VAL A 65 12.84 -3.68 -5.98
C VAL A 65 13.05 -3.53 -7.48
N GLY A 66 12.37 -2.58 -8.10
CA GLY A 66 12.46 -2.33 -9.55
C GLY A 66 12.28 -0.86 -9.88
N TYR A 67 11.08 -0.44 -10.24
CA TYR A 67 10.77 0.96 -10.52
C TYR A 67 11.13 1.85 -9.32
N GLN A 68 11.87 2.94 -9.56
CA GLN A 68 12.31 3.88 -8.51
C GLN A 68 12.97 3.22 -7.27
N ALA A 69 13.70 2.11 -7.46
CA ALA A 69 14.35 1.32 -6.41
C ALA A 69 15.17 2.16 -5.41
N ASN A 70 15.77 3.28 -5.87
CA ASN A 70 16.59 4.14 -5.01
C ASN A 70 15.77 4.81 -3.89
N ARG A 71 14.49 5.09 -4.11
CA ARG A 71 13.62 5.64 -3.05
C ARG A 71 13.44 4.63 -1.92
N VAL A 72 13.18 3.37 -2.26
CA VAL A 72 13.03 2.29 -1.29
C VAL A 72 14.33 2.08 -0.52
N ARG A 73 15.46 1.96 -1.24
CA ARG A 73 16.79 1.77 -0.62
C ARG A 73 17.20 2.92 0.30
N SER A 74 16.88 4.16 -0.08
CA SER A 74 17.23 5.35 0.73
C SER A 74 16.37 5.44 1.98
N TYR A 75 15.12 4.95 1.95
CA TYR A 75 14.23 4.99 3.09
C TYR A 75 14.56 3.91 4.14
N PHE A 76 14.70 2.65 3.72
CA PHE A 76 14.86 1.52 4.65
C PHE A 76 16.33 1.20 4.96
N GLY A 77 17.28 1.59 4.11
CA GLY A 77 18.70 1.24 4.30
C GLY A 77 18.95 -0.26 4.16
N SER A 78 19.99 -0.75 4.85
CA SER A 78 20.36 -2.18 4.89
C SER A 78 19.86 -2.91 6.13
N THR A 79 19.18 -2.20 7.05
CA THR A 79 18.67 -2.74 8.31
C THR A 79 17.44 -1.94 8.71
N TYR A 80 16.36 -2.62 9.09
CA TYR A 80 15.15 -1.99 9.60
C TYR A 80 14.69 -2.71 10.87
N ARG A 81 14.45 -2.00 11.98
CA ARG A 81 14.11 -2.57 13.30
C ARG A 81 15.04 -3.73 13.70
N ASP A 82 16.36 -3.58 13.50
CA ASP A 82 17.40 -4.57 13.74
C ASP A 82 17.35 -5.83 12.83
N VAL A 83 16.46 -5.89 11.84
CA VAL A 83 16.37 -6.96 10.84
C VAL A 83 17.14 -6.55 9.57
N SER A 84 17.95 -7.48 9.04
CA SER A 84 18.73 -7.26 7.81
C SER A 84 17.82 -7.17 6.58
N ILE A 85 18.12 -6.26 5.66
CA ILE A 85 17.46 -6.16 4.36
C ILE A 85 18.47 -6.40 3.24
N THR A 86 18.26 -7.48 2.50
CA THR A 86 18.98 -7.79 1.26
C THR A 86 18.13 -7.38 0.06
N TYR A 87 18.72 -6.57 -0.83
CA TYR A 87 18.00 -6.05 -2.00
C TYR A 87 18.29 -6.85 -3.26
N HIS A 88 17.22 -7.30 -3.93
CA HIS A 88 17.26 -7.89 -5.27
C HIS A 88 16.64 -6.91 -6.27
N THR A 89 17.14 -6.89 -7.50
CA THR A 89 16.67 -5.93 -8.49
C THR A 89 15.96 -6.62 -9.66
N GLN A 90 14.70 -6.30 -9.85
CA GLN A 90 13.95 -6.66 -11.04
C GLN A 90 14.11 -5.54 -12.09
N ALA A 91 15.01 -5.74 -13.06
CA ALA A 91 15.31 -4.72 -14.08
C ALA A 91 14.18 -4.54 -15.11
N ASN A 92 13.47 -5.62 -15.42
CA ASN A 92 12.33 -5.63 -16.34
C ASN A 92 11.11 -6.17 -15.60
N GLN A 93 9.99 -5.47 -15.70
CA GLN A 93 8.75 -5.85 -15.04
C GLN A 93 8.02 -6.92 -15.86
N LEU A 94 8.39 -8.19 -15.62
CA LEU A 94 7.85 -9.36 -16.30
C LEU A 94 6.96 -10.21 -15.37
N GLY A 95 6.24 -9.59 -14.46
CA GLY A 95 5.32 -10.25 -13.54
C GLY A 95 5.93 -10.66 -12.19
N SER A 96 5.07 -11.13 -11.27
CA SER A 96 5.40 -11.45 -9.88
C SER A 96 6.29 -12.70 -9.74
N GLY A 97 6.11 -13.71 -10.56
CA GLY A 97 6.99 -14.90 -10.59
C GLY A 97 8.40 -14.54 -11.05
N HIS A 98 8.54 -13.67 -12.06
CA HIS A 98 9.84 -13.16 -12.47
C HIS A 98 10.49 -12.31 -11.36
N ALA A 99 9.72 -11.54 -10.61
CA ALA A 99 10.22 -10.79 -9.45
C ALA A 99 10.77 -11.73 -8.38
N LEU A 100 10.04 -12.80 -8.04
CA LEU A 100 10.49 -13.81 -7.08
C LEU A 100 11.80 -14.48 -7.53
N LEU A 101 11.97 -14.80 -8.81
CA LEU A 101 13.22 -15.39 -9.33
C LEU A 101 14.46 -14.52 -9.07
N GLN A 102 14.32 -13.20 -8.96
CA GLN A 102 15.46 -12.33 -8.63
C GLN A 102 16.01 -12.60 -7.22
N ALA A 103 15.20 -13.17 -6.33
CA ALA A 103 15.59 -13.49 -4.96
C ALA A 103 15.97 -14.97 -4.77
N ARG A 104 16.17 -15.75 -5.86
CA ARG A 104 16.46 -17.19 -5.78
C ARG A 104 17.61 -17.55 -4.84
N ASP A 105 18.70 -16.79 -4.88
CA ASP A 105 19.90 -17.04 -4.09
C ASP A 105 19.84 -16.40 -2.69
N GLY A 106 18.65 -15.88 -2.30
CA GLY A 106 18.44 -15.18 -1.04
C GLY A 106 18.08 -16.11 0.12
N PRO A 107 16.82 -16.53 0.23
CA PRO A 107 16.37 -17.31 1.38
C PRO A 107 16.93 -18.72 1.39
N GLU A 108 17.37 -19.20 2.57
CA GLU A 108 17.78 -20.58 2.78
C GLU A 108 16.61 -21.39 3.38
N GLY A 109 16.21 -22.51 2.72
CA GLY A 109 15.11 -23.35 3.17
C GLY A 109 13.72 -22.76 2.90
N PRO A 110 12.67 -23.14 3.66
CA PRO A 110 11.35 -22.55 3.51
C PRO A 110 11.34 -21.06 3.83
N PHE A 111 10.56 -20.28 3.08
CA PHE A 111 10.50 -18.83 3.24
C PHE A 111 9.09 -18.29 3.06
N LEU A 112 8.84 -17.10 3.58
CA LEU A 112 7.62 -16.34 3.33
C LEU A 112 7.77 -15.50 2.07
N LEU A 113 6.68 -15.32 1.33
CA LEU A 113 6.58 -14.32 0.27
C LEU A 113 5.39 -13.42 0.55
N VAL A 114 5.59 -12.10 0.47
CA VAL A 114 4.53 -11.12 0.70
C VAL A 114 4.58 -10.03 -0.38
N ASN A 115 3.40 -9.64 -0.87
CA ASN A 115 3.30 -8.46 -1.73
C ASN A 115 3.59 -7.20 -0.92
N GLY A 116 4.44 -6.32 -1.45
CA GLY A 116 4.91 -5.11 -0.75
C GLY A 116 3.96 -3.91 -0.85
N ASP A 117 2.74 -4.11 -1.34
CA ASP A 117 1.78 -3.08 -1.70
C ASP A 117 0.42 -3.20 -0.99
N GLN A 118 0.40 -3.89 0.14
CA GLN A 118 -0.80 -4.19 0.94
C GLN A 118 -0.58 -3.90 2.44
N ILE A 119 -1.65 -3.76 3.18
CA ILE A 119 -1.64 -3.69 4.65
C ILE A 119 -2.17 -5.01 5.19
N ILE A 120 -1.40 -5.66 6.03
CA ILE A 120 -1.75 -6.97 6.59
C ILE A 120 -1.54 -6.99 8.11
N ASP A 121 -2.41 -7.73 8.78
CA ASP A 121 -2.19 -8.09 10.18
C ASP A 121 -1.08 -9.16 10.27
N HIS A 122 -0.12 -9.00 11.19
CA HIS A 122 0.97 -9.95 11.42
C HIS A 122 0.47 -11.38 11.70
N ARG A 123 -0.74 -11.53 12.25
CA ARG A 123 -1.37 -12.83 12.53
C ARG A 123 -1.67 -13.64 11.25
N ILE A 124 -1.85 -12.96 10.10
CA ILE A 124 -1.94 -13.65 8.79
C ILE A 124 -0.62 -14.33 8.46
N VAL A 125 0.49 -13.61 8.66
CA VAL A 125 1.85 -14.13 8.43
C VAL A 125 2.14 -15.29 9.37
N GLU A 126 1.81 -15.15 10.66
CA GLU A 126 1.96 -16.22 11.64
C GLU A 126 1.17 -17.48 11.29
N ALA A 127 -0.09 -17.32 10.86
CA ALA A 127 -0.97 -18.41 10.47
C ALA A 127 -0.43 -19.17 9.25
N VAL A 128 0.02 -18.46 8.22
CA VAL A 128 0.60 -19.05 7.00
C VAL A 128 1.93 -19.75 7.31
N SER A 129 2.82 -19.10 8.05
CA SER A 129 4.10 -19.67 8.48
C SER A 129 3.91 -20.92 9.35
N GLY A 130 2.93 -20.90 10.28
CA GLY A 130 2.64 -22.02 11.18
C GLY A 130 1.94 -23.20 10.50
N ALA A 131 1.26 -22.99 9.37
CA ALA A 131 0.56 -24.02 8.62
C ALA A 131 1.38 -24.59 7.45
N HIS A 132 2.57 -24.07 7.21
CA HIS A 132 3.42 -24.54 6.10
C HIS A 132 3.90 -25.97 6.35
N SER A 133 3.68 -26.85 5.38
CA SER A 133 3.95 -28.29 5.54
C SER A 133 4.41 -29.02 4.29
N ASP A 134 4.49 -28.36 3.12
CA ASP A 134 4.90 -29.01 1.87
C ASP A 134 5.36 -27.95 0.84
N ALA A 135 4.84 -27.96 -0.38
CA ALA A 135 5.30 -27.10 -1.46
C ALA A 135 4.93 -25.64 -1.25
N ALA A 136 3.66 -25.37 -0.88
CA ALA A 136 3.16 -24.02 -0.68
C ALA A 136 2.00 -23.97 0.31
N THR A 137 1.88 -22.82 1.01
CA THR A 137 0.73 -22.45 1.84
C THR A 137 0.40 -21.00 1.57
N LEU A 138 -0.89 -20.66 1.35
CA LEU A 138 -1.36 -19.32 1.00
C LEU A 138 -2.37 -18.83 2.02
N ALA A 139 -2.33 -17.53 2.33
CA ALA A 139 -3.45 -16.86 2.99
C ALA A 139 -4.62 -16.69 2.01
N VAL A 140 -5.81 -17.01 2.48
CA VAL A 140 -7.05 -16.92 1.71
C VAL A 140 -8.06 -16.08 2.48
N VAL A 141 -8.56 -15.03 1.84
CA VAL A 141 -9.56 -14.11 2.37
C VAL A 141 -10.91 -14.33 1.68
N GLU A 142 -12.00 -14.12 2.39
CA GLU A 142 -13.34 -14.14 1.84
C GLU A 142 -13.87 -12.72 1.62
N GLY A 143 -14.27 -12.39 0.41
CA GLY A 143 -14.82 -11.08 0.07
C GLY A 143 -15.45 -11.03 -1.32
N PRO A 144 -16.22 -9.98 -1.61
CA PRO A 144 -16.81 -9.75 -2.93
C PRO A 144 -15.76 -9.41 -3.99
N GLU A 145 -14.59 -8.97 -3.59
CA GLU A 145 -13.48 -8.54 -4.45
C GLU A 145 -12.74 -9.71 -5.12
N ALA A 146 -13.17 -10.95 -4.89
CA ALA A 146 -12.53 -12.15 -5.46
C ALA A 146 -12.37 -12.12 -7.00
N VAL A 147 -13.13 -11.28 -7.69
CA VAL A 147 -13.03 -11.08 -9.14
C VAL A 147 -11.85 -10.20 -9.56
N ASP A 148 -11.37 -9.36 -8.65
CA ASP A 148 -10.26 -8.42 -8.89
C ASP A 148 -8.90 -9.03 -8.56
N TYR A 149 -8.89 -10.17 -7.85
CA TYR A 149 -7.71 -10.90 -7.40
C TYR A 149 -7.68 -12.34 -7.92
N GLY A 150 -6.63 -13.08 -7.57
CA GLY A 150 -6.56 -14.50 -7.84
C GLY A 150 -7.59 -15.27 -7.02
N ALA A 151 -8.65 -15.75 -7.66
CA ALA A 151 -9.69 -16.54 -7.01
C ALA A 151 -9.22 -17.95 -6.65
N VAL A 152 -9.67 -18.46 -5.49
CA VAL A 152 -9.20 -19.71 -4.92
C VAL A 152 -10.36 -20.68 -4.70
N HIS A 153 -10.20 -21.94 -5.14
CA HIS A 153 -11.04 -23.06 -4.75
C HIS A 153 -10.36 -23.92 -3.68
N LEU A 154 -11.09 -24.16 -2.57
CA LEU A 154 -10.63 -25.00 -1.46
C LEU A 154 -11.46 -26.28 -1.32
N LYS A 155 -10.78 -27.41 -1.12
CA LYS A 155 -11.38 -28.66 -0.63
C LYS A 155 -10.77 -28.98 0.76
N GLY A 156 -11.51 -28.63 1.81
CA GLY A 156 -10.92 -28.58 3.14
C GLY A 156 -9.91 -27.43 3.22
N ASN A 157 -8.66 -27.73 3.54
CA ASN A 157 -7.56 -26.77 3.52
C ASN A 157 -6.68 -26.87 2.25
N THR A 158 -6.96 -27.81 1.36
CA THR A 158 -6.18 -27.97 0.12
C THR A 158 -6.75 -27.06 -0.95
N ILE A 159 -5.88 -26.29 -1.61
CA ILE A 159 -6.22 -25.52 -2.80
C ILE A 159 -6.27 -26.48 -4.00
N THR A 160 -7.39 -26.45 -4.69
CA THR A 160 -7.60 -27.30 -5.88
C THR A 160 -7.53 -26.51 -7.17
N GLU A 161 -7.65 -25.19 -7.09
CA GLU A 161 -7.60 -24.32 -8.26
C GLU A 161 -7.30 -22.88 -7.82
N LEU A 162 -6.46 -22.19 -8.59
CA LEU A 162 -6.16 -20.76 -8.47
C LEU A 162 -6.32 -20.11 -9.85
N ILE A 163 -7.25 -19.17 -9.97
CA ILE A 163 -7.59 -18.51 -11.23
C ILE A 163 -7.34 -17.02 -11.09
N GLU A 164 -6.44 -16.48 -11.91
CA GLU A 164 -6.19 -15.03 -11.96
C GLU A 164 -7.36 -14.33 -12.65
N GLN A 165 -7.94 -13.30 -12.00
CA GLN A 165 -9.03 -12.46 -12.52
C GLN A 165 -10.17 -13.27 -13.19
N PRO A 166 -10.94 -14.05 -12.43
CA PRO A 166 -11.96 -14.91 -12.99
C PRO A 166 -13.06 -14.12 -13.71
N ALA A 167 -13.55 -14.63 -14.83
CA ALA A 167 -14.55 -13.97 -15.67
C ALA A 167 -15.96 -13.91 -15.05
N SER A 168 -16.21 -14.58 -13.92
CA SER A 168 -17.51 -14.62 -13.23
C SER A 168 -17.40 -14.40 -11.74
N GLY A 169 -18.42 -13.74 -11.14
CA GLY A 169 -18.49 -13.45 -9.70
C GLY A 169 -18.94 -14.61 -8.81
N GLU A 170 -18.72 -15.87 -9.19
CA GLU A 170 -19.07 -17.04 -8.37
C GLU A 170 -18.06 -17.30 -7.24
N PHE A 171 -16.89 -16.72 -7.33
CA PHE A 171 -15.80 -16.87 -6.36
C PHE A 171 -16.00 -15.91 -5.18
N ARG A 172 -15.79 -16.43 -3.97
CA ARG A 172 -15.81 -15.64 -2.73
C ARG A 172 -14.48 -15.65 -1.99
N LEU A 173 -13.57 -16.55 -2.38
CA LEU A 173 -12.27 -16.71 -1.76
C LEU A 173 -11.22 -16.23 -2.74
N PHE A 174 -10.30 -15.42 -2.25
CA PHE A 174 -9.17 -14.94 -3.04
C PHE A 174 -7.84 -15.03 -2.29
N ASN A 175 -6.79 -15.02 -3.06
CA ASN A 175 -5.42 -15.05 -2.62
C ASN A 175 -5.01 -13.68 -2.05
N ALA A 176 -4.60 -13.65 -0.78
CA ALA A 176 -4.25 -12.43 -0.06
C ALA A 176 -2.81 -11.95 -0.28
N GLY A 177 -2.05 -12.56 -1.19
CA GLY A 177 -0.66 -12.15 -1.44
C GLY A 177 0.31 -12.41 -0.29
N VAL A 178 0.01 -13.38 0.58
CA VAL A 178 0.88 -13.85 1.67
C VAL A 178 1.05 -15.36 1.52
N TYR A 179 2.29 -15.81 1.39
CA TYR A 179 2.62 -17.20 1.09
C TYR A 179 3.76 -17.71 1.97
N ALA A 180 3.80 -19.02 2.19
CA ALA A 180 4.98 -19.75 2.61
C ALA A 180 5.31 -20.80 1.53
N PHE A 181 6.54 -20.80 1.06
CA PHE A 181 7.02 -21.69 0.01
C PHE A 181 8.20 -22.52 0.48
N SER A 182 8.31 -23.74 -0.05
CA SER A 182 9.59 -24.44 -0.12
C SER A 182 10.43 -23.91 -1.31
N GLN A 183 11.71 -24.27 -1.36
CA GLN A 183 12.59 -23.87 -2.46
C GLN A 183 12.13 -24.36 -3.84
N ARG A 184 11.24 -25.36 -3.88
CA ARG A 184 10.69 -25.93 -5.11
C ARG A 184 9.99 -24.89 -6.00
N ILE A 185 9.44 -23.83 -5.42
CA ILE A 185 8.79 -22.76 -6.21
C ILE A 185 9.73 -22.16 -7.25
N PHE A 186 11.03 -22.04 -6.94
CA PHE A 186 12.02 -21.54 -7.89
C PHE A 186 12.25 -22.50 -9.05
N ASP A 187 12.29 -23.82 -8.77
CA ASP A 187 12.46 -24.82 -9.81
C ASP A 187 11.27 -24.84 -10.77
N VAL A 188 10.05 -24.69 -10.24
CA VAL A 188 8.85 -24.58 -11.07
C VAL A 188 8.90 -23.30 -11.91
N LEU A 189 9.20 -22.15 -11.33
CA LEU A 189 9.29 -20.87 -12.06
C LEU A 189 10.32 -20.91 -13.20
N GLU A 190 11.41 -21.65 -13.05
CA GLU A 190 12.42 -21.79 -14.09
C GLU A 190 11.97 -22.67 -15.28
N THR A 191 11.00 -23.55 -15.06
CA THR A 191 10.44 -24.38 -16.15
C THR A 191 9.38 -23.64 -16.96
N LEU A 192 8.77 -22.60 -16.38
CA LEU A 192 7.73 -21.83 -17.04
C LEU A 192 8.33 -20.85 -18.04
N SER A 193 7.62 -20.63 -19.13
CA SER A 193 7.97 -19.61 -20.13
C SER A 193 7.24 -18.30 -19.84
N VAL A 194 7.90 -17.19 -20.16
CA VAL A 194 7.24 -15.88 -20.15
C VAL A 194 6.16 -15.87 -21.22
N GLU A 195 4.89 -15.86 -20.82
CA GLU A 195 3.76 -15.77 -21.74
C GLU A 195 3.24 -14.34 -21.81
N ARG A 196 2.95 -13.85 -23.02
CA ARG A 196 2.46 -12.48 -23.26
C ARG A 196 3.31 -11.37 -22.61
N GLY A 197 4.60 -11.64 -22.33
CA GLY A 197 5.51 -10.70 -21.69
C GLY A 197 5.52 -10.75 -20.16
N GLU A 198 4.80 -11.67 -19.52
CA GLU A 198 4.72 -11.83 -18.08
C GLU A 198 4.95 -13.29 -17.64
N LEU A 199 5.42 -13.44 -16.40
CA LEU A 199 5.52 -14.70 -15.66
C LEU A 199 4.80 -14.49 -14.33
N PRO A 200 3.48 -14.75 -14.26
CA PRO A 200 2.71 -14.61 -13.03
C PRO A 200 3.11 -15.66 -12.00
N LEU A 201 3.10 -15.31 -10.73
CA LEU A 201 3.32 -16.26 -9.64
C LEU A 201 2.18 -17.30 -9.56
N THR A 202 0.97 -16.90 -9.90
CA THR A 202 -0.25 -17.72 -9.91
C THR A 202 -0.09 -18.92 -10.84
N ASP A 203 0.59 -18.77 -11.98
CA ASP A 203 0.86 -19.88 -12.91
C ASP A 203 1.79 -20.93 -12.29
N ALA A 204 2.81 -20.48 -11.53
CA ALA A 204 3.69 -21.39 -10.82
C ALA A 204 2.98 -22.12 -9.66
N ILE A 205 2.08 -21.43 -8.95
CA ILE A 205 1.26 -22.05 -7.91
C ILE A 205 0.28 -23.06 -8.54
N GLN A 206 -0.34 -22.72 -9.67
CA GLN A 206 -1.23 -23.65 -10.37
C GLN A 206 -0.44 -24.88 -10.86
N SER A 207 0.80 -24.73 -11.34
CA SER A 207 1.64 -25.86 -11.69
C SER A 207 1.92 -26.77 -10.49
N LEU A 208 2.16 -26.21 -9.28
CA LEU A 208 2.31 -27.00 -8.05
C LEU A 208 1.01 -27.73 -7.66
N ILE A 209 -0.17 -27.13 -7.92
CA ILE A 209 -1.47 -27.76 -7.67
C ILE A 209 -1.71 -28.95 -8.59
N ASP A 210 -1.27 -28.85 -9.86
CA ASP A 210 -1.45 -29.87 -10.87
C ASP A 210 -0.49 -31.07 -10.72
N GLU A 211 0.54 -30.95 -9.88
CA GLU A 211 1.45 -32.03 -9.55
C GLU A 211 0.87 -32.95 -8.47
N ASP A 212 0.66 -34.23 -8.76
CA ASP A 212 0.05 -35.22 -7.84
C ASP A 212 0.87 -35.47 -6.56
N ASP A 213 2.17 -35.17 -6.58
CA ASP A 213 3.11 -35.48 -5.50
C ASP A 213 3.19 -34.35 -4.42
N HIS A 214 2.50 -33.22 -4.61
CA HIS A 214 2.59 -32.06 -3.73
C HIS A 214 1.23 -31.52 -3.31
N THR A 215 1.23 -30.85 -2.14
CA THR A 215 0.03 -30.21 -1.60
C THR A 215 0.23 -28.70 -1.49
N VAL A 216 -0.69 -27.96 -2.05
CA VAL A 216 -0.81 -26.51 -1.85
C VAL A 216 -1.95 -26.26 -0.86
N ASN A 217 -1.63 -25.68 0.29
CA ASN A 217 -2.59 -25.44 1.35
C ASN A 217 -3.10 -23.99 1.36
N GLY A 218 -4.36 -23.81 1.75
CA GLY A 218 -4.96 -22.50 1.98
C GLY A 218 -5.30 -22.30 3.46
N VAL A 219 -4.86 -21.20 4.03
CA VAL A 219 -5.21 -20.76 5.38
C VAL A 219 -6.25 -19.66 5.26
N ARG A 220 -7.50 -19.97 5.62
CA ARG A 220 -8.54 -18.95 5.70
C ARG A 220 -8.27 -18.02 6.86
N THR A 221 -8.37 -16.71 6.61
CA THR A 221 -8.18 -15.69 7.63
C THR A 221 -9.31 -14.66 7.58
N ASP A 222 -9.72 -14.18 8.74
CA ASP A 222 -10.60 -13.04 8.98
C ASP A 222 -9.85 -11.84 9.56
N HIS A 223 -8.52 -11.96 9.67
CA HIS A 223 -7.67 -10.86 10.09
C HIS A 223 -7.59 -9.80 9.00
N PHE A 224 -7.25 -8.58 9.42
CA PHE A 224 -7.24 -7.43 8.54
C PHE A 224 -6.26 -7.59 7.39
N TRP A 225 -6.77 -7.41 6.20
CA TRP A 225 -6.06 -7.35 4.93
C TRP A 225 -6.71 -6.26 4.06
N MET A 226 -5.92 -5.42 3.45
CA MET A 226 -6.36 -4.42 2.49
C MET A 226 -5.20 -4.00 1.60
N ASP A 227 -5.47 -3.71 0.32
CA ASP A 227 -4.49 -3.11 -0.59
C ASP A 227 -5.00 -1.79 -1.16
N ALA A 228 -4.10 -1.04 -1.82
CA ALA A 228 -4.46 0.13 -2.60
C ALA A 228 -4.39 -0.21 -4.08
N THR A 229 -5.50 -0.18 -4.77
CA THR A 229 -5.56 -0.37 -6.22
C THR A 229 -5.64 0.97 -6.96
N HIS A 230 -6.36 1.94 -6.38
CA HIS A 230 -6.60 3.26 -6.94
C HIS A 230 -6.16 4.38 -5.98
N PRO A 231 -5.95 5.62 -6.46
CA PRO A 231 -5.50 6.73 -5.62
C PRO A 231 -6.39 7.03 -4.41
N TRP A 232 -7.70 6.86 -4.52
CA TRP A 232 -8.67 7.09 -3.45
C TRP A 232 -8.66 5.99 -2.38
N ASP A 233 -8.12 4.81 -2.67
CA ASP A 233 -8.00 3.74 -1.68
C ASP A 233 -7.06 4.13 -0.53
N LEU A 234 -6.16 5.11 -0.74
CA LEU A 234 -5.30 5.64 0.31
C LEU A 234 -6.10 6.32 1.44
N LEU A 235 -7.25 6.94 1.13
CA LEU A 235 -8.17 7.46 2.15
C LEU A 235 -8.74 6.32 2.99
N SER A 236 -9.25 5.27 2.33
CA SER A 236 -9.81 4.09 3.00
C SER A 236 -8.77 3.34 3.83
N LEU A 237 -7.55 3.15 3.30
CA LEU A 237 -6.42 2.58 4.07
C LEU A 237 -6.11 3.40 5.31
N SER A 238 -6.02 4.72 5.16
CA SER A 238 -5.72 5.62 6.28
C SER A 238 -6.83 5.63 7.32
N ARG A 239 -8.11 5.61 6.92
CA ARG A 239 -9.25 5.46 7.84
C ARG A 239 -9.16 4.18 8.66
N GLU A 240 -8.86 3.04 8.02
CA GLU A 240 -8.71 1.76 8.71
C GLU A 240 -7.54 1.75 9.69
N LEU A 241 -6.38 2.27 9.29
CA LEU A 241 -5.21 2.36 10.17
C LEU A 241 -5.50 3.24 11.40
N LEU A 242 -6.10 4.41 11.19
CA LEU A 242 -6.48 5.33 12.26
C LEU A 242 -7.51 4.71 13.20
N THR A 243 -8.56 4.07 12.66
CA THR A 243 -9.62 3.42 13.45
C THR A 243 -9.08 2.28 14.31
N ARG A 244 -8.04 1.56 13.83
CA ARG A 244 -7.37 0.48 14.57
C ARG A 244 -6.28 0.96 15.51
N GLY A 245 -5.91 2.25 15.44
CA GLY A 245 -4.77 2.78 16.17
C GLY A 245 -3.43 2.23 15.67
N TRP A 246 -3.36 1.77 14.41
CA TRP A 246 -2.12 1.29 13.80
C TRP A 246 -1.30 2.45 13.23
N VAL A 247 -0.90 3.32 14.10
CA VAL A 247 -0.14 4.53 13.80
C VAL A 247 1.09 4.63 14.72
N ASP A 248 2.15 5.20 14.20
CA ASP A 248 3.42 5.35 14.92
C ASP A 248 3.57 6.78 15.46
N ALA A 249 2.71 7.14 16.41
CA ALA A 249 2.81 8.40 17.14
C ALA A 249 2.19 8.25 18.54
N PRO A 250 2.68 9.00 19.55
CA PRO A 250 2.10 9.00 20.88
C PRO A 250 0.63 9.40 20.90
N THR A 251 -0.19 8.67 21.64
CA THR A 251 -1.58 9.01 21.90
C THR A 251 -1.64 10.17 22.89
N VAL A 252 -2.25 11.29 22.49
CA VAL A 252 -2.42 12.48 23.35
C VAL A 252 -3.84 12.64 23.88
N ASP A 253 -4.83 12.09 23.17
CA ASP A 253 -6.25 11.99 23.58
C ASP A 253 -6.88 10.79 22.84
N THR A 254 -8.17 10.52 23.07
CA THR A 254 -8.90 9.46 22.40
C THR A 254 -8.82 9.60 20.88
N ASP A 255 -8.22 8.60 20.21
CA ASP A 255 -8.00 8.55 18.75
C ASP A 255 -7.24 9.76 18.18
N ILE A 256 -6.48 10.48 19.02
CA ILE A 256 -5.62 11.60 18.63
C ILE A 256 -4.16 11.22 18.89
N TYR A 257 -3.38 11.14 17.81
CA TYR A 257 -1.98 10.71 17.82
C TYR A 257 -1.11 11.86 17.30
N VAL A 258 -0.14 12.32 18.11
CA VAL A 258 0.68 13.49 17.77
C VAL A 258 2.14 13.21 18.14
N ALA A 259 3.04 13.36 17.18
CA ALA A 259 4.47 13.25 17.41
C ALA A 259 4.97 14.35 18.36
N GLU A 260 5.99 14.04 19.19
CA GLU A 260 6.51 14.97 20.20
C GLU A 260 7.09 16.26 19.62
N SER A 261 7.60 16.22 18.38
CA SER A 261 8.17 17.38 17.68
C SER A 261 7.13 18.23 16.93
N ALA A 262 5.85 17.79 16.87
CA ALA A 262 4.80 18.56 16.22
C ALA A 262 4.42 19.81 17.04
N HIS A 263 4.12 20.90 16.36
CA HIS A 263 3.76 22.18 16.94
C HIS A 263 2.30 22.51 16.66
N ILE A 264 1.43 22.25 17.63
CA ILE A 264 -0.02 22.53 17.53
C ILE A 264 -0.33 23.83 18.27
N HIS A 265 -0.88 24.83 17.54
CA HIS A 265 -1.29 26.07 18.17
C HIS A 265 -2.43 25.82 19.18
N PRO A 266 -2.44 26.47 20.37
CA PRO A 266 -3.47 26.24 21.39
C PRO A 266 -4.91 26.48 20.92
N ASP A 267 -5.13 27.37 19.93
CA ASP A 267 -6.43 27.64 19.33
C ASP A 267 -6.76 26.72 18.13
N ALA A 268 -5.92 25.75 17.80
CA ALA A 268 -6.24 24.71 16.82
C ALA A 268 -7.07 23.60 17.46
N THR A 269 -7.90 22.93 16.67
CA THR A 269 -8.74 21.80 17.10
C THR A 269 -8.37 20.54 16.34
N LEU A 270 -8.01 19.50 17.05
CA LEU A 270 -7.85 18.16 16.49
C LEU A 270 -9.12 17.35 16.78
N VAL A 271 -9.65 16.67 15.77
CA VAL A 271 -10.83 15.80 15.86
C VAL A 271 -10.42 14.39 15.51
N GLY A 272 -10.49 13.46 16.47
CA GLY A 272 -10.14 12.05 16.24
C GLY A 272 -11.12 11.31 15.32
N PRO A 273 -10.67 10.26 14.61
CA PRO A 273 -9.30 9.77 14.53
C PRO A 273 -8.39 10.69 13.69
N VAL A 274 -7.19 11.01 14.22
CA VAL A 274 -6.20 11.85 13.55
C VAL A 274 -4.78 11.46 13.94
N VAL A 275 -3.86 11.48 12.98
CA VAL A 275 -2.42 11.34 13.24
C VAL A 275 -1.67 12.55 12.69
N VAL A 276 -0.81 13.12 13.52
CA VAL A 276 0.08 14.25 13.19
C VAL A 276 1.51 13.81 13.42
N ASP A 277 2.29 13.72 12.33
CA ASP A 277 3.67 13.23 12.36
C ASP A 277 4.66 14.33 12.82
N SER A 278 5.95 13.98 12.81
CA SER A 278 7.06 14.80 13.29
C SER A 278 7.17 16.13 12.54
N ASP A 279 7.56 17.18 13.28
CA ASP A 279 7.86 18.52 12.77
C ASP A 279 6.70 19.19 12.01
N VAL A 280 5.46 18.68 12.17
CA VAL A 280 4.25 19.32 11.62
C VAL A 280 3.94 20.60 12.39
N VAL A 281 3.52 21.64 11.67
CA VAL A 281 3.04 22.90 12.26
C VAL A 281 1.56 23.05 11.94
N ILE A 282 0.70 23.15 12.96
CA ILE A 282 -0.73 23.47 12.83
C ILE A 282 -1.00 24.81 13.48
N GLU A 283 -1.44 25.80 12.68
CA GLU A 283 -1.63 27.17 13.10
C GLU A 283 -3.00 27.43 13.76
N ALA A 284 -3.17 28.66 14.26
CA ALA A 284 -4.35 29.08 15.02
C ALA A 284 -5.67 28.91 14.24
N GLY A 285 -6.69 28.39 14.93
CA GLY A 285 -8.04 28.24 14.38
C GLY A 285 -8.18 27.14 13.31
N ALA A 286 -7.12 26.38 13.02
CA ALA A 286 -7.23 25.20 12.15
C ALA A 286 -8.05 24.10 12.83
N VAL A 287 -8.88 23.40 12.05
CA VAL A 287 -9.64 22.21 12.46
C VAL A 287 -9.16 21.03 11.61
N VAL A 288 -8.55 20.04 12.24
CA VAL A 288 -7.95 18.88 11.54
C VAL A 288 -8.58 17.60 12.05
N GLY A 289 -9.15 16.83 11.12
CA GLY A 289 -9.90 15.61 11.38
C GLY A 289 -11.42 15.78 11.26
N PRO A 290 -12.20 14.67 11.38
CA PRO A 290 -11.71 13.32 11.61
C PRO A 290 -11.04 12.70 10.38
N TYR A 291 -10.39 11.56 10.60
CA TYR A 291 -9.70 10.78 9.55
C TYR A 291 -8.65 11.60 8.79
N ALA A 292 -7.82 12.32 9.51
CA ALA A 292 -6.73 13.08 8.93
C ALA A 292 -5.37 12.44 9.27
N ALA A 293 -4.59 12.17 8.23
CA ALA A 293 -3.19 11.76 8.35
C ALA A 293 -2.29 12.89 7.82
N ILE A 294 -1.52 13.51 8.70
CA ILE A 294 -0.66 14.65 8.38
C ILE A 294 0.80 14.19 8.49
N GLY A 295 1.45 14.08 7.34
CA GLY A 295 2.84 13.62 7.18
C GLY A 295 3.86 14.63 7.70
N SER A 296 5.08 14.14 7.97
CA SER A 296 6.15 14.92 8.60
C SER A 296 6.47 16.23 7.88
N SER A 297 6.85 17.25 8.64
CA SER A 297 7.22 18.59 8.14
C SER A 297 6.10 19.32 7.37
N ALA A 298 4.85 18.85 7.42
CA ALA A 298 3.74 19.54 6.80
C ALA A 298 3.35 20.80 7.60
N THR A 299 2.84 21.82 6.91
CA THR A 299 2.33 23.05 7.54
C THR A 299 0.87 23.25 7.21
N ILE A 300 0.03 23.40 8.24
CA ILE A 300 -1.41 23.65 8.14
C ILE A 300 -1.70 25.07 8.57
N GLY A 301 -2.04 25.94 7.62
CA GLY A 301 -2.27 27.37 7.84
C GLY A 301 -3.50 27.67 8.69
N SER A 302 -3.54 28.87 9.24
CA SER A 302 -4.59 29.32 10.15
C SER A 302 -6.00 29.27 9.54
N GLY A 303 -6.97 28.83 10.34
CA GLY A 303 -8.38 28.75 9.93
C GLY A 303 -8.68 27.68 8.87
N THR A 304 -7.73 26.78 8.57
CA THR A 304 -7.91 25.66 7.64
C THR A 304 -8.80 24.57 8.23
N VAL A 305 -9.64 23.96 7.42
CA VAL A 305 -10.50 22.82 7.81
C VAL A 305 -10.16 21.63 6.94
N LEU A 306 -9.69 20.55 7.58
CA LEU A 306 -9.34 19.29 6.93
C LEU A 306 -10.17 18.16 7.51
N SER A 307 -10.78 17.34 6.67
CA SER A 307 -11.49 16.13 7.07
C SER A 307 -11.27 15.05 6.04
N ASP A 308 -10.97 13.84 6.51
CA ASP A 308 -10.73 12.69 5.64
C ASP A 308 -9.65 12.97 4.59
N VAL A 309 -8.45 13.20 5.07
CA VAL A 309 -7.34 13.62 4.23
C VAL A 309 -6.07 12.80 4.51
N VAL A 310 -5.29 12.59 3.45
CA VAL A 310 -3.91 12.11 3.52
C VAL A 310 -3.03 13.23 2.96
N ILE A 311 -2.30 13.90 3.83
CA ILE A 311 -1.34 14.96 3.48
C ILE A 311 0.05 14.40 3.69
N ASP A 312 0.81 14.26 2.61
CA ASP A 312 2.14 13.67 2.65
C ASP A 312 3.20 14.71 3.10
N THR A 313 4.43 14.22 3.30
CA THR A 313 5.56 14.97 3.87
C THR A 313 5.87 16.27 3.14
N ASP A 314 6.37 17.28 3.86
CA ASP A 314 6.82 18.57 3.31
C ASP A 314 5.72 19.37 2.57
N THR A 315 4.43 19.07 2.78
CA THR A 315 3.33 19.75 2.09
C THR A 315 2.81 20.91 2.92
N ALA A 316 2.70 22.08 2.29
CA ALA A 316 2.18 23.31 2.91
C ALA A 316 0.75 23.60 2.44
N ILE A 317 -0.15 23.76 3.41
CA ILE A 317 -1.55 24.16 3.17
C ILE A 317 -1.76 25.58 3.67
N GLY A 318 -2.10 26.49 2.76
CA GLY A 318 -2.32 27.91 3.06
C GLY A 318 -3.57 28.15 3.91
N PRO A 319 -3.64 29.34 4.56
CA PRO A 319 -4.72 29.68 5.50
C PRO A 319 -6.11 29.70 4.85
N ASN A 320 -7.13 29.43 5.68
CA ASN A 320 -8.55 29.40 5.28
C ASN A 320 -8.88 28.41 4.14
N THR A 321 -8.07 27.37 3.96
CA THR A 321 -8.34 26.26 3.05
C THR A 321 -9.39 25.33 3.65
N THR A 322 -10.27 24.81 2.82
CA THR A 322 -11.17 23.71 3.18
C THR A 322 -10.92 22.54 2.25
N ALA A 323 -10.56 21.38 2.82
CA ALA A 323 -10.33 20.16 2.04
C ALA A 323 -11.00 18.96 2.71
N ILE A 324 -11.78 18.25 1.92
CA ILE A 324 -12.49 17.03 2.30
C ILE A 324 -12.16 15.95 1.27
N GLU A 325 -11.84 14.75 1.74
CA GLU A 325 -11.48 13.60 0.89
C GLU A 325 -10.35 13.90 -0.09
N LEU A 326 -9.25 14.47 0.45
CA LEU A 326 -8.08 14.87 -0.31
C LEU A 326 -6.90 13.94 -0.05
N VAL A 327 -6.27 13.48 -1.13
CA VAL A 327 -4.91 12.92 -1.09
C VAL A 327 -3.95 13.94 -1.69
N ALA A 328 -3.04 14.47 -0.89
CA ALA A 328 -1.98 15.37 -1.34
C ALA A 328 -0.61 14.69 -1.20
N GLY A 329 0.13 14.61 -2.31
CA GLY A 329 1.47 14.06 -2.37
C GLY A 329 2.52 14.94 -1.70
N GLN A 330 3.77 14.51 -1.78
CA GLN A 330 4.92 15.12 -1.13
C GLN A 330 5.29 16.49 -1.70
N GLY A 331 5.59 17.46 -0.83
CA GLY A 331 6.17 18.76 -1.21
C GLY A 331 5.25 19.63 -2.04
N CYS A 332 3.93 19.55 -1.80
CA CYS A 332 2.95 20.42 -2.46
C CYS A 332 2.83 21.78 -1.76
N GLU A 333 2.61 22.82 -2.53
CA GLU A 333 2.31 24.18 -2.07
C GLU A 333 0.84 24.52 -2.39
N LEU A 334 -0.04 24.40 -1.40
CA LEU A 334 -1.48 24.64 -1.58
C LEU A 334 -1.83 26.02 -1.06
N GLY A 335 -2.12 26.96 -1.96
CA GLY A 335 -2.35 28.38 -1.64
C GLY A 335 -3.57 28.64 -0.74
N ALA A 336 -3.61 29.84 -0.18
CA ALA A 336 -4.67 30.27 0.74
C ALA A 336 -6.08 30.16 0.12
N ALA A 337 -7.08 29.83 0.93
CA ALA A 337 -8.48 29.75 0.54
C ALA A 337 -8.75 28.76 -0.62
N LEU A 338 -7.93 27.71 -0.74
CA LEU A 338 -8.23 26.58 -1.61
C LEU A 338 -9.48 25.87 -1.11
N THR A 339 -10.36 25.48 -2.04
CA THR A 339 -11.54 24.66 -1.73
C THR A 339 -11.46 23.33 -2.45
N VAL A 340 -11.49 22.23 -1.70
CA VAL A 340 -11.63 20.86 -2.20
C VAL A 340 -12.89 20.29 -1.58
N GLY A 341 -13.94 20.16 -2.40
CA GLY A 341 -15.21 19.58 -1.97
C GLY A 341 -15.18 18.07 -2.05
N GLY A 342 -15.50 17.36 -0.95
CA GLY A 342 -15.71 15.92 -0.97
C GLY A 342 -17.03 15.52 -1.64
N GLY A 343 -17.22 14.23 -1.82
CA GLY A 343 -18.47 13.62 -2.29
C GLY A 343 -18.29 12.74 -3.53
N PRO A 344 -19.37 12.11 -3.97
CA PRO A 344 -19.31 11.17 -5.07
C PRO A 344 -18.93 11.87 -6.39
N ALA A 345 -18.05 11.23 -7.14
CA ALA A 345 -17.57 11.70 -8.43
C ALA A 345 -17.42 10.55 -9.43
N ASP A 346 -17.52 10.87 -10.70
CA ASP A 346 -17.07 10.00 -11.77
C ASP A 346 -15.59 10.32 -12.07
N VAL A 347 -14.70 9.36 -11.76
CA VAL A 347 -13.25 9.52 -11.96
C VAL A 347 -12.84 8.77 -13.21
N VAL A 348 -12.12 9.46 -14.11
CA VAL A 348 -11.56 8.84 -15.33
C VAL A 348 -10.08 8.54 -15.08
N LEU A 349 -9.72 7.25 -15.14
CA LEU A 349 -8.35 6.77 -14.98
C LEU A 349 -8.04 5.73 -16.06
N ASP A 350 -6.95 5.92 -16.82
CA ASP A 350 -6.52 5.00 -17.89
C ASP A 350 -7.65 4.61 -18.87
N GLU A 351 -8.46 5.61 -19.31
CA GLU A 351 -9.61 5.46 -20.21
C GLU A 351 -10.82 4.72 -19.59
N GLU A 352 -10.76 4.33 -18.34
CA GLU A 352 -11.84 3.70 -17.60
C GLU A 352 -12.58 4.72 -16.71
N VAL A 353 -13.91 4.57 -16.58
CA VAL A 353 -14.74 5.45 -15.75
C VAL A 353 -15.16 4.72 -14.48
N TYR A 354 -14.72 5.21 -13.36
CA TYR A 354 -15.12 4.73 -12.03
C TYR A 354 -16.20 5.67 -11.49
N SER A 355 -17.42 5.16 -11.38
CA SER A 355 -18.57 5.95 -10.94
C SER A 355 -18.79 5.87 -9.43
N ASP A 356 -19.39 6.92 -8.86
CA ASP A 356 -19.73 7.05 -7.44
C ASP A 356 -18.53 6.89 -6.49
N VAL A 357 -17.37 7.36 -6.88
CA VAL A 357 -16.17 7.38 -6.03
C VAL A 357 -16.22 8.57 -5.08
N ASP A 358 -16.20 8.32 -3.77
CA ASP A 358 -16.06 9.39 -2.75
C ASP A 358 -14.63 9.93 -2.77
N LEU A 359 -14.43 11.07 -3.46
CA LEU A 359 -13.13 11.70 -3.66
C LEU A 359 -13.25 13.20 -3.89
N GLY A 360 -12.68 14.00 -3.00
CA GLY A 360 -12.50 15.43 -3.23
C GLY A 360 -11.45 15.70 -4.30
N GLY A 361 -10.29 15.07 -4.18
CA GLY A 361 -9.26 15.16 -5.19
C GLY A 361 -7.96 14.46 -4.86
N VAL A 362 -7.12 14.30 -5.88
CA VAL A 362 -5.75 13.80 -5.76
C VAL A 362 -4.79 14.83 -6.33
N ILE A 363 -3.84 15.26 -5.53
CA ILE A 363 -2.76 16.18 -5.90
C ILE A 363 -1.46 15.38 -5.78
N ALA A 364 -0.75 15.14 -6.89
CA ALA A 364 0.50 14.41 -6.86
C ALA A 364 1.68 15.27 -6.36
N ASP A 365 2.89 14.69 -6.34
CA ASP A 365 4.08 15.34 -5.77
C ASP A 365 4.43 16.68 -6.42
N ARG A 366 4.83 17.66 -5.59
CA ARG A 366 5.37 18.98 -6.03
C ARG A 366 4.44 19.77 -6.93
N VAL A 367 3.16 19.74 -6.63
CA VAL A 367 2.17 20.60 -7.29
C VAL A 367 2.05 21.93 -6.53
N ASP A 368 2.01 23.03 -7.29
CA ASP A 368 1.75 24.37 -6.78
C ASP A 368 0.32 24.79 -7.15
N VAL A 369 -0.53 25.03 -6.15
CA VAL A 369 -1.91 25.48 -6.34
C VAL A 369 -2.07 26.90 -5.81
N GLY A 370 -2.35 27.83 -6.70
CA GLY A 370 -2.57 29.24 -6.35
C GLY A 370 -3.81 29.48 -5.49
N GLY A 371 -3.77 30.53 -4.68
CA GLY A 371 -4.85 30.84 -3.74
C GLY A 371 -6.22 31.06 -4.37
N GLY A 372 -7.28 30.65 -3.65
CA GLY A 372 -8.66 30.74 -4.10
C GLY A 372 -9.04 29.80 -5.23
N ALA A 373 -8.21 28.81 -5.53
CA ALA A 373 -8.56 27.76 -6.49
C ALA A 373 -9.64 26.84 -5.90
N THR A 374 -10.33 26.13 -6.79
CA THR A 374 -11.34 25.12 -6.40
C THR A 374 -11.05 23.82 -7.16
N LEU A 375 -10.98 22.72 -6.45
CA LEU A 375 -10.97 21.39 -7.03
C LEU A 375 -12.39 20.82 -6.92
N GLU A 376 -12.97 20.48 -8.05
CA GLU A 376 -14.23 19.72 -8.06
C GLU A 376 -13.98 18.26 -7.68
N PRO A 377 -14.97 17.58 -7.08
CA PRO A 377 -14.84 16.18 -6.72
C PRO A 377 -14.30 15.32 -7.86
N GLY A 378 -13.36 14.43 -7.55
CA GLY A 378 -12.71 13.55 -8.51
C GLY A 378 -11.58 14.18 -9.33
N ALA A 379 -11.14 15.41 -9.01
CA ALA A 379 -10.01 16.05 -9.71
C ALA A 379 -8.70 15.31 -9.43
N LEU A 380 -7.94 15.00 -10.49
CA LEU A 380 -6.62 14.36 -10.43
C LEU A 380 -5.57 15.32 -11.01
N ILE A 381 -4.57 15.71 -10.21
CA ILE A 381 -3.51 16.65 -10.63
C ILE A 381 -2.17 15.94 -10.67
N GLY A 382 -1.57 15.87 -11.88
CA GLY A 382 -0.27 15.26 -12.14
C GLY A 382 0.89 16.01 -11.47
N PRO A 383 2.00 15.31 -11.17
CA PRO A 383 3.11 15.87 -10.40
C PRO A 383 3.80 17.04 -11.09
N GLY A 384 4.26 18.01 -10.31
CA GLY A 384 4.97 19.18 -10.79
C GLY A 384 4.12 20.16 -11.61
N SER A 385 2.78 20.05 -11.53
CA SER A 385 1.87 21.00 -12.20
C SER A 385 1.70 22.28 -11.38
N THR A 386 1.37 23.37 -12.07
CA THR A 386 1.07 24.68 -11.46
C THR A 386 -0.35 25.11 -11.82
N ILE A 387 -1.17 25.38 -10.81
CA ILE A 387 -2.55 25.83 -10.96
C ILE A 387 -2.61 27.31 -10.56
N ALA A 388 -3.01 28.19 -11.45
CA ALA A 388 -3.10 29.63 -11.16
C ALA A 388 -4.21 29.93 -10.15
N SER A 389 -4.07 31.07 -9.45
CA SER A 389 -5.04 31.51 -8.45
C SER A 389 -6.47 31.66 -9.01
N GLY A 390 -7.46 31.19 -8.23
CA GLY A 390 -8.88 31.27 -8.55
C GLY A 390 -9.33 30.43 -9.76
N VAL A 391 -8.55 29.42 -10.13
CA VAL A 391 -8.92 28.44 -11.17
C VAL A 391 -9.86 27.38 -10.57
N VAL A 392 -10.82 26.92 -11.36
CA VAL A 392 -11.62 25.72 -11.05
C VAL A 392 -11.08 24.55 -11.84
N VAL A 393 -10.56 23.54 -11.12
CA VAL A 393 -10.00 22.32 -11.70
C VAL A 393 -11.08 21.23 -11.76
N ARG A 394 -11.18 20.56 -12.90
CA ARG A 394 -12.07 19.43 -13.16
C ARG A 394 -11.33 18.31 -13.86
N GLY A 395 -11.61 17.07 -13.47
CA GLY A 395 -11.03 15.89 -14.11
C GLY A 395 -9.52 15.82 -13.98
N HIS A 396 -8.81 15.40 -15.03
CA HIS A 396 -7.40 15.08 -15.00
C HIS A 396 -6.54 16.24 -15.55
N ILE A 397 -5.49 16.59 -14.84
CA ILE A 397 -4.42 17.50 -15.26
C ILE A 397 -3.13 16.71 -15.38
N ASP A 398 -2.52 16.72 -16.56
CA ASP A 398 -1.26 15.98 -16.83
C ASP A 398 -0.08 16.53 -16.03
N ALA A 399 0.94 15.69 -15.83
CA ALA A 399 2.18 16.06 -15.13
C ALA A 399 2.87 17.28 -15.79
N GLY A 400 3.36 18.21 -14.97
CA GLY A 400 4.10 19.40 -15.40
C GLY A 400 3.25 20.42 -16.14
N SER A 401 1.92 20.35 -16.05
CA SER A 401 1.01 21.29 -16.70
C SER A 401 0.96 22.63 -15.99
N GLU A 402 0.77 23.71 -16.74
CA GLU A 402 0.45 25.04 -16.22
C GLU A 402 -1.01 25.37 -16.59
N VAL A 403 -1.89 25.45 -15.57
CA VAL A 403 -3.31 25.74 -15.74
C VAL A 403 -3.57 27.19 -15.39
N VAL A 404 -3.92 27.98 -16.38
CA VAL A 404 -4.24 29.40 -16.27
C VAL A 404 -5.73 29.64 -16.52
N ARG A 405 -6.23 30.82 -16.15
CA ARG A 405 -7.66 31.20 -16.35
C ARG A 405 -8.02 31.29 -17.83
#